data_5761b16326c5265f4166bab16fc69ed1
#
_entry.id   5761b16326c5265f4166bab16fc69ed1
#
_cell.length_a   1.000
_cell.length_b   1.000
_cell.length_c   1.000
_cell.angle_alpha   90.00
_cell.angle_beta   90.00
_cell.angle_gamma   90.00
#
_symmetry.space_group_name_H-M   'P 1'
#
loop_
_entity.id
_entity.type
_entity.pdbx_description
1 polymer ?
#
loop_
_entity_poly.entity_id
_entity_poly.type
_entity_poly.pdbx_seq_one_letter_code
_entity_poly.pdbx_strand_id
1 'polypeptide(L)'
;YMQQDQEFADSISEVNKEYWSTENGELYSVADARMLSGGYWYNEDILKAAGIEKVPKSWDEFQTMCDQISEWALNEKNEVKALQPTAEGYLYCMDHMLAGSEDSRFEGHNLIFQDEIFNNAINRMKRMYNSAISENAEYSYRDETHLFNEGKLAIYINGVWGAPMISKQIDAKYALLPTDGGESMSCISSGLGYVLGNSGNEEKEKAAVKFLKYMLSKKVQTKILEKTEQIPANPDISLESYKESKSRLYQAATLVLETDEKIEVPNNIWSAEQKDYFIKTIFDVLTGTLSIQEFEEGLENK
;
A
#
# COMPACT_ATOMS: atom_id res chain seq x y z
N TYR A 1 0.36 16.34 -27.73
CA TYR A 1 0.50 15.03 -28.39
C TYR A 1 -0.77 14.18 -28.26
N MET A 2 -1.37 14.04 -27.06
CA MET A 2 -2.61 13.26 -26.86
C MET A 2 -3.82 13.83 -27.61
N GLN A 3 -3.98 15.15 -27.65
CA GLN A 3 -5.07 15.80 -28.41
C GLN A 3 -5.06 15.49 -29.91
N GLN A 4 -3.93 15.02 -30.43
CA GLN A 4 -3.73 14.68 -31.83
C GLN A 4 -3.75 13.18 -32.12
N ASP A 5 -3.92 12.35 -31.06
CA ASP A 5 -3.82 10.90 -31.15
C ASP A 5 -4.80 10.24 -30.14
N GLN A 6 -6.01 9.98 -30.64
CA GLN A 6 -7.09 9.41 -29.83
C GLN A 6 -6.76 8.03 -29.32
N GLU A 7 -6.09 7.18 -30.11
CA GLU A 7 -5.68 5.83 -29.68
C GLU A 7 -4.73 5.89 -28.48
N PHE A 8 -3.82 6.85 -28.47
CA PHE A 8 -2.94 7.06 -27.33
C PHE A 8 -3.69 7.60 -26.13
N ALA A 9 -4.59 8.56 -26.31
CA ALA A 9 -5.42 9.09 -25.23
C ALA A 9 -6.28 8.00 -24.57
N ASP A 10 -6.87 7.10 -25.37
CA ASP A 10 -7.72 5.99 -24.91
C ASP A 10 -6.92 4.90 -24.20
N SER A 11 -5.63 4.76 -24.48
CA SER A 11 -4.74 3.82 -23.79
C SER A 11 -4.36 4.25 -22.36
N ILE A 12 -4.66 5.50 -22.00
CA ILE A 12 -4.38 6.05 -20.67
C ILE A 12 -5.63 5.89 -19.80
N SER A 13 -5.53 5.11 -18.72
CA SER A 13 -6.64 4.90 -17.80
C SER A 13 -7.07 6.17 -17.06
N GLU A 14 -8.32 6.24 -16.62
CA GLU A 14 -8.81 7.35 -15.82
C GLU A 14 -7.98 7.55 -14.54
N VAL A 15 -7.62 6.46 -13.84
CA VAL A 15 -6.74 6.52 -12.65
C VAL A 15 -5.42 7.22 -12.98
N ASN A 16 -4.86 6.96 -14.17
CA ASN A 16 -3.63 7.63 -14.63
C ASN A 16 -3.85 9.13 -14.86
N LYS A 17 -4.98 9.48 -15.48
CA LYS A 17 -5.34 10.88 -15.73
C LYS A 17 -5.61 11.65 -14.45
N GLU A 18 -6.39 11.08 -13.54
CA GLU A 18 -6.69 11.69 -12.23
C GLU A 18 -5.42 11.93 -11.42
N TYR A 19 -4.56 10.92 -11.33
CA TYR A 19 -3.35 10.98 -10.49
C TYR A 19 -2.26 11.91 -11.04
N TRP A 20 -2.12 12.01 -12.36
CA TRP A 20 -1.01 12.71 -12.99
C TRP A 20 -1.40 14.01 -13.73
N SER A 21 -2.64 14.48 -13.58
CA SER A 21 -3.06 15.78 -14.11
C SER A 21 -2.96 16.89 -13.08
N THR A 22 -2.69 18.09 -13.56
CA THR A 22 -2.82 19.31 -12.76
C THR A 22 -4.30 19.63 -12.53
N GLU A 23 -4.60 20.55 -11.62
CA GLU A 23 -5.95 21.09 -11.39
C GLU A 23 -6.61 21.64 -12.67
N ASN A 24 -5.80 22.10 -13.63
CA ASN A 24 -6.27 22.59 -14.93
C ASN A 24 -6.47 21.45 -15.97
N GLY A 25 -6.30 20.18 -15.55
CA GLY A 25 -6.46 19.01 -16.43
C GLY A 25 -5.28 18.75 -17.39
N GLU A 26 -4.12 19.36 -17.15
CA GLU A 26 -2.91 19.12 -17.93
C GLU A 26 -2.21 17.87 -17.43
N LEU A 27 -2.12 16.83 -18.23
CA LEU A 27 -1.43 15.59 -17.91
C LEU A 27 0.09 15.77 -18.08
N TYR A 28 0.85 15.66 -17.00
CA TYR A 28 2.31 15.85 -16.98
C TYR A 28 3.10 14.55 -16.82
N SER A 29 2.43 13.44 -16.51
CA SER A 29 3.05 12.12 -16.37
C SER A 29 2.09 11.02 -16.81
N VAL A 30 2.61 9.86 -17.15
CA VAL A 30 1.83 8.63 -17.39
C VAL A 30 2.58 7.45 -16.82
N ALA A 31 1.89 6.60 -16.07
CA ALA A 31 2.45 5.37 -15.54
C ALA A 31 2.04 4.16 -16.38
N ASP A 32 2.86 3.13 -16.37
CA ASP A 32 2.59 1.86 -17.05
C ASP A 32 1.97 0.81 -16.13
N ALA A 33 1.72 1.16 -14.86
CA ALA A 33 1.11 0.29 -13.86
C ALA A 33 0.06 1.01 -13.02
N ARG A 34 -0.89 0.22 -12.51
CA ARG A 34 -1.75 0.59 -11.38
C ARG A 34 -1.17 0.02 -10.10
N MET A 35 -1.24 0.81 -9.03
CA MET A 35 -0.89 0.38 -7.69
C MET A 35 -2.19 0.07 -6.93
N LEU A 36 -2.32 -1.17 -6.49
CA LEU A 36 -3.46 -1.65 -5.72
C LEU A 36 -2.98 -1.97 -4.31
N SER A 37 -3.62 -1.39 -3.29
CA SER A 37 -3.22 -1.55 -1.89
C SER A 37 -4.40 -1.38 -0.93
N GLY A 38 -4.12 -1.06 0.31
CA GLY A 38 -5.11 -0.94 1.38
C GLY A 38 -5.20 -2.21 2.21
N GLY A 39 -4.19 -3.07 2.15
CA GLY A 39 -4.23 -4.35 2.85
C GLY A 39 -2.87 -4.90 3.24
N TYR A 40 -2.86 -6.16 3.55
CA TYR A 40 -1.70 -6.91 3.98
C TYR A 40 -1.72 -8.34 3.45
N TRP A 41 -0.55 -8.90 3.25
CA TRP A 41 -0.35 -10.32 3.02
C TRP A 41 -0.28 -11.05 4.35
N TYR A 42 -0.85 -12.23 4.44
CA TYR A 42 -0.71 -13.08 5.61
C TYR A 42 -0.35 -14.52 5.21
N ASN A 43 0.39 -15.17 6.08
CA ASN A 43 0.75 -16.57 5.94
C ASN A 43 -0.38 -17.43 6.53
N GLU A 44 -1.14 -18.07 5.65
CA GLU A 44 -2.31 -18.89 6.00
C GLU A 44 -1.95 -20.06 6.93
N ASP A 45 -0.76 -20.66 6.75
CA ASP A 45 -0.31 -21.77 7.59
C ASP A 45 -0.03 -21.32 9.02
N ILE A 46 0.58 -20.12 9.20
CA ILE A 46 0.82 -19.54 10.52
C ILE A 46 -0.50 -19.21 11.21
N LEU A 47 -1.43 -18.56 10.50
CA LEU A 47 -2.74 -18.21 11.07
C LEU A 47 -3.48 -19.47 11.54
N LYS A 48 -3.53 -20.51 10.74
CA LYS A 48 -4.15 -21.80 11.10
C LYS A 48 -3.46 -22.45 12.32
N ALA A 49 -2.13 -22.45 12.35
CA ALA A 49 -1.36 -23.00 13.46
C ALA A 49 -1.61 -22.23 14.77
N ALA A 50 -1.80 -20.91 14.70
CA ALA A 50 -2.18 -20.07 15.81
C ALA A 50 -3.68 -20.15 16.16
N GLY A 51 -4.49 -20.98 15.46
CA GLY A 51 -5.92 -21.14 15.71
C GLY A 51 -6.79 -19.99 15.20
N ILE A 52 -6.30 -19.20 14.22
CA ILE A 52 -7.02 -18.08 13.62
C ILE A 52 -7.74 -18.56 12.36
N GLU A 53 -9.06 -18.54 12.38
CA GLU A 53 -9.89 -19.02 11.25
C GLU A 53 -10.37 -17.92 10.32
N LYS A 54 -10.35 -16.67 10.76
CA LYS A 54 -10.88 -15.52 9.99
C LYS A 54 -9.97 -14.33 10.11
N VAL A 55 -9.88 -13.57 9.02
CA VAL A 55 -9.21 -12.26 9.02
C VAL A 55 -10.04 -11.23 9.79
N PRO A 56 -9.39 -10.30 10.51
CA PRO A 56 -10.04 -9.27 11.31
C PRO A 56 -10.83 -8.28 10.46
N LYS A 57 -11.92 -7.76 11.02
CA LYS A 57 -12.75 -6.72 10.43
C LYS A 57 -12.67 -5.38 11.17
N SER A 58 -12.08 -5.37 12.37
CA SER A 58 -11.84 -4.17 13.15
C SER A 58 -10.39 -4.12 13.63
N TRP A 59 -9.91 -2.95 14.03
CA TRP A 59 -8.56 -2.80 14.56
C TRP A 59 -8.37 -3.55 15.88
N ASP A 60 -9.41 -3.70 16.71
CA ASP A 60 -9.32 -4.47 17.94
C ASP A 60 -9.23 -5.98 17.65
N GLU A 61 -9.93 -6.49 16.64
CA GLU A 61 -9.76 -7.86 16.15
C GLU A 61 -8.37 -8.07 15.54
N PHE A 62 -7.83 -7.06 14.83
CA PHE A 62 -6.48 -7.12 14.26
C PHE A 62 -5.43 -7.21 15.38
N GLN A 63 -5.57 -6.39 16.43
CA GLN A 63 -4.69 -6.47 17.59
C GLN A 63 -4.80 -7.83 18.28
N THR A 64 -6.03 -8.34 18.48
CA THR A 64 -6.26 -9.68 19.07
C THR A 64 -5.59 -10.77 18.24
N MET A 65 -5.66 -10.69 16.91
CA MET A 65 -4.97 -11.62 16.01
C MET A 65 -3.44 -11.56 16.22
N CYS A 66 -2.87 -10.36 16.29
CA CYS A 66 -1.43 -10.18 16.53
C CYS A 66 -1.00 -10.77 17.88
N ASP A 67 -1.76 -10.53 18.94
CA ASP A 67 -1.48 -11.04 20.29
C ASP A 67 -1.58 -12.56 20.33
N GLN A 68 -2.59 -13.15 19.68
CA GLN A 68 -2.77 -14.60 19.57
C GLN A 68 -1.62 -15.28 18.82
N ILE A 69 -1.14 -14.68 17.72
CA ILE A 69 0.04 -15.20 17.00
C ILE A 69 1.26 -15.15 17.90
N SER A 70 1.47 -14.04 18.61
CA SER A 70 2.63 -13.86 19.50
C SER A 70 2.59 -14.86 20.68
N GLU A 71 1.42 -15.09 21.27
CA GLU A 71 1.24 -16.09 22.33
C GLU A 71 1.49 -17.50 21.83
N TRP A 72 0.95 -17.86 20.65
CA TRP A 72 1.21 -19.15 20.01
C TRP A 72 2.71 -19.33 19.75
N ALA A 73 3.38 -18.34 19.18
CA ALA A 73 4.81 -18.41 18.91
C ALA A 73 5.65 -18.63 20.16
N LEU A 74 5.31 -17.97 21.27
CA LEU A 74 5.96 -18.16 22.57
C LEU A 74 5.74 -19.57 23.13
N ASN A 75 4.51 -20.08 23.05
CA ASN A 75 4.15 -21.42 23.54
C ASN A 75 4.87 -22.52 22.76
N GLU A 76 4.96 -22.39 21.45
CA GLU A 76 5.68 -23.33 20.56
C GLU A 76 7.19 -23.09 20.54
N LYS A 77 7.69 -22.04 21.20
CA LYS A 77 9.11 -21.65 21.24
C LYS A 77 9.72 -21.45 19.85
N ASN A 78 8.94 -20.90 18.94
CA ASN A 78 9.41 -20.55 17.61
C ASN A 78 9.73 -19.06 17.50
N GLU A 79 10.37 -18.66 16.38
CA GLU A 79 10.83 -17.29 16.14
C GLU A 79 9.83 -16.46 15.30
N VAL A 80 8.58 -16.94 15.16
CA VAL A 80 7.58 -16.25 14.36
C VAL A 80 7.15 -14.98 15.05
N LYS A 81 7.09 -13.90 14.27
CA LYS A 81 6.55 -12.59 14.66
C LYS A 81 5.17 -12.40 14.07
N ALA A 82 4.26 -11.75 14.77
CA ALA A 82 2.94 -11.42 14.23
C ALA A 82 3.09 -10.48 13.02
N LEU A 83 3.75 -9.35 13.20
CA LEU A 83 4.02 -8.37 12.15
C LEU A 83 5.31 -7.60 12.48
N GLN A 84 5.86 -6.94 11.46
CA GLN A 84 7.05 -6.08 11.59
C GLN A 84 6.99 -4.97 10.53
N PRO A 85 6.03 -4.02 10.63
CA PRO A 85 5.87 -3.01 9.59
C PRO A 85 7.08 -2.10 9.46
N THR A 86 7.38 -1.68 8.25
CA THR A 86 8.26 -0.54 7.99
C THR A 86 7.58 0.77 8.42
N ALA A 87 8.31 1.88 8.42
CA ALA A 87 7.73 3.19 8.70
C ALA A 87 6.61 3.54 7.71
N GLU A 88 6.77 3.19 6.43
CA GLU A 88 5.73 3.32 5.41
C GLU A 88 4.53 2.39 5.70
N GLY A 89 4.76 1.18 6.19
CA GLY A 89 3.69 0.27 6.61
C GLY A 89 2.85 0.87 7.73
N TYR A 90 3.47 1.53 8.70
CA TYR A 90 2.75 2.27 9.75
C TYR A 90 1.99 3.48 9.19
N LEU A 91 2.52 4.17 8.18
CA LEU A 91 1.80 5.28 7.52
C LEU A 91 0.53 4.78 6.84
N TYR A 92 0.57 3.63 6.14
CA TYR A 92 -0.64 3.01 5.58
C TYR A 92 -1.65 2.60 6.65
N CYS A 93 -1.19 2.07 7.78
CA CYS A 93 -2.08 1.78 8.91
C CYS A 93 -2.72 3.06 9.47
N MET A 94 -1.95 4.14 9.62
CA MET A 94 -2.45 5.44 10.07
C MET A 94 -3.57 5.92 9.16
N ASP A 95 -3.37 5.93 7.85
CA ASP A 95 -4.37 6.38 6.89
C ASP A 95 -5.69 5.60 7.02
N HIS A 96 -5.60 4.27 7.17
CA HIS A 96 -6.79 3.43 7.37
C HIS A 96 -7.49 3.67 8.71
N MET A 97 -6.74 3.95 9.77
CA MET A 97 -7.30 4.30 11.07
C MET A 97 -8.02 5.65 11.03
N LEU A 98 -7.46 6.62 10.30
CA LEU A 98 -8.05 7.95 10.16
C LEU A 98 -9.25 7.93 9.20
N ALA A 99 -9.17 7.22 8.08
CA ALA A 99 -10.25 7.11 7.09
C ALA A 99 -11.51 6.42 7.64
N GLY A 100 -11.34 5.42 8.50
CA GLY A 100 -12.44 4.70 9.15
C GLY A 100 -13.10 5.45 10.30
N SER A 101 -12.69 6.69 10.60
CA SER A 101 -13.34 7.52 11.60
C SER A 101 -14.61 8.16 11.04
N GLU A 102 -15.64 8.40 11.90
CA GLU A 102 -16.91 9.01 11.50
C GLU A 102 -16.76 10.41 10.86
N ASP A 103 -15.71 11.14 11.24
CA ASP A 103 -15.33 12.40 10.61
C ASP A 103 -14.30 12.14 9.52
N SER A 104 -14.70 12.18 8.25
CA SER A 104 -13.77 12.11 7.13
C SER A 104 -12.71 13.20 7.23
N ARG A 105 -11.46 12.78 7.51
CA ARG A 105 -10.32 13.70 7.70
C ARG A 105 -9.53 13.94 6.43
N PHE A 106 -10.01 13.38 5.33
CA PHE A 106 -9.35 13.40 4.04
C PHE A 106 -10.10 14.26 3.02
N GLU A 107 -10.56 15.45 3.41
CA GLU A 107 -10.94 16.47 2.45
C GLU A 107 -9.71 17.33 2.10
N GLY A 108 -8.92 16.86 1.13
CA GLY A 108 -7.65 17.49 0.74
C GLY A 108 -6.57 17.30 1.82
N HIS A 109 -5.54 18.14 1.80
CA HIS A 109 -4.41 18.08 2.76
C HIS A 109 -4.76 18.59 4.17
N ASN A 110 -6.00 18.48 4.60
CA ASN A 110 -6.46 18.98 5.91
C ASN A 110 -6.44 17.88 6.98
N LEU A 111 -5.27 17.27 7.21
CA LEU A 111 -5.08 16.38 8.34
C LEU A 111 -5.11 17.18 9.65
N ILE A 112 -5.90 16.69 10.60
CA ILE A 112 -5.93 17.22 11.96
C ILE A 112 -5.11 16.28 12.83
N PHE A 113 -4.03 16.80 13.43
CA PHE A 113 -3.11 15.99 14.21
C PHE A 113 -3.44 16.00 15.71
N GLN A 114 -3.62 17.12 16.32
CA GLN A 114 -3.80 17.24 17.77
C GLN A 114 -5.24 16.93 18.24
N ASP A 115 -5.70 15.69 18.04
CA ASP A 115 -7.01 15.29 18.49
C ASP A 115 -7.08 13.83 18.98
N GLU A 116 -8.22 13.46 19.52
CA GLU A 116 -8.44 12.15 20.11
C GLU A 116 -8.31 11.03 19.08
N ILE A 117 -8.74 11.22 17.83
CA ILE A 117 -8.72 10.18 16.79
C ILE A 117 -7.28 9.89 16.38
N PHE A 118 -6.48 10.93 16.14
CA PHE A 118 -5.08 10.80 15.81
C PHE A 118 -4.29 10.14 16.96
N ASN A 119 -4.52 10.61 18.19
CA ASN A 119 -3.93 10.02 19.38
C ASN A 119 -4.29 8.53 19.55
N ASN A 120 -5.54 8.15 19.28
CA ASN A 120 -5.98 6.77 19.33
C ASN A 120 -5.28 5.91 18.27
N ALA A 121 -5.11 6.44 17.06
CA ALA A 121 -4.37 5.75 16.00
C ALA A 121 -2.89 5.50 16.40
N ILE A 122 -2.22 6.52 16.95
CA ILE A 122 -0.84 6.35 17.49
C ILE A 122 -0.80 5.30 18.60
N ASN A 123 -1.75 5.33 19.53
CA ASN A 123 -1.78 4.35 20.63
C ASN A 123 -2.05 2.93 20.12
N ARG A 124 -2.85 2.74 19.08
CA ARG A 124 -3.03 1.45 18.41
C ARG A 124 -1.73 0.97 17.76
N MET A 125 -1.05 1.86 17.04
CA MET A 125 0.26 1.51 16.44
C MET A 125 1.30 1.14 17.50
N LYS A 126 1.31 1.79 18.66
CA LYS A 126 2.14 1.37 19.81
C LYS A 126 1.82 -0.04 20.29
N ARG A 127 0.54 -0.42 20.36
CA ARG A 127 0.15 -1.79 20.70
C ARG A 127 0.62 -2.80 19.63
N MET A 128 0.41 -2.48 18.35
CA MET A 128 0.91 -3.29 17.23
C MET A 128 2.43 -3.47 17.31
N TYR A 129 3.16 -2.39 17.56
CA TYR A 129 4.62 -2.41 17.71
C TYR A 129 5.06 -3.33 18.86
N ASN A 130 4.38 -3.27 20.00
CA ASN A 130 4.67 -4.14 21.14
C ASN A 130 4.40 -5.63 20.84
N SER A 131 3.36 -5.94 20.06
CA SER A 131 3.08 -7.31 19.59
C SER A 131 4.11 -7.81 18.57
N ALA A 132 4.79 -6.91 17.88
CA ALA A 132 5.83 -7.26 16.92
C ALA A 132 7.11 -7.82 17.59
N ILE A 133 7.35 -7.51 18.85
CA ILE A 133 8.53 -7.92 19.65
C ILE A 133 9.83 -7.76 18.86
N SER A 134 10.25 -6.53 18.70
CA SER A 134 11.48 -6.22 17.97
C SER A 134 12.48 -5.53 18.91
N GLU A 135 13.65 -6.09 19.05
CA GLU A 135 14.75 -5.43 19.75
C GLU A 135 15.38 -4.33 18.88
N ASN A 136 15.14 -4.33 17.56
CA ASN A 136 15.63 -3.34 16.60
C ASN A 136 14.50 -2.86 15.71
N ALA A 137 14.14 -1.61 15.86
CA ALA A 137 12.91 -1.03 15.32
C ALA A 137 12.90 -0.79 13.80
N GLU A 138 14.08 -0.69 13.16
CA GLU A 138 14.17 -0.29 11.77
C GLU A 138 14.47 -1.46 10.85
N TYR A 139 13.39 -2.12 10.39
CA TYR A 139 13.50 -3.06 9.28
C TYR A 139 13.29 -2.33 7.97
N SER A 140 14.14 -2.63 7.00
CA SER A 140 13.90 -2.19 5.63
C SER A 140 12.80 -3.03 4.99
N TYR A 141 12.20 -2.51 3.95
CA TYR A 141 11.26 -3.26 3.08
C TYR A 141 11.79 -4.63 2.64
N ARG A 142 13.12 -4.71 2.42
CA ARG A 142 13.77 -5.97 2.03
C ARG A 142 13.83 -6.96 3.19
N ASP A 143 14.08 -6.49 4.41
CA ASP A 143 14.16 -7.34 5.60
C ASP A 143 12.79 -7.90 5.95
N GLU A 144 11.74 -7.09 5.89
CA GLU A 144 10.35 -7.51 6.10
C GLU A 144 9.94 -8.58 5.08
N THR A 145 10.21 -8.34 3.78
CA THR A 145 9.97 -9.32 2.72
C THR A 145 10.73 -10.63 2.96
N HIS A 146 11.97 -10.55 3.43
CA HIS A 146 12.80 -11.72 3.72
C HIS A 146 12.23 -12.56 4.87
N LEU A 147 11.86 -11.91 5.99
CA LEU A 147 11.25 -12.58 7.13
C LEU A 147 9.94 -13.29 6.74
N PHE A 148 9.10 -12.62 5.94
CA PHE A 148 7.87 -13.22 5.45
C PHE A 148 8.14 -14.47 4.59
N ASN A 149 9.11 -14.41 3.69
CA ASN A 149 9.50 -15.51 2.82
C ASN A 149 10.18 -16.68 3.57
N GLU A 150 10.78 -16.43 4.74
CA GLU A 150 11.30 -17.46 5.61
C GLU A 150 10.22 -18.09 6.54
N GLY A 151 8.98 -17.61 6.47
CA GLY A 151 7.91 -18.04 7.38
C GLY A 151 8.11 -17.58 8.82
N LYS A 152 8.88 -16.52 9.03
CA LYS A 152 9.14 -15.89 10.34
C LYS A 152 8.28 -14.67 10.62
N LEU A 153 7.43 -14.30 9.67
CA LEU A 153 6.49 -13.20 9.78
C LEU A 153 5.11 -13.68 9.34
N ALA A 154 4.10 -13.49 10.18
CA ALA A 154 2.74 -13.91 9.88
C ALA A 154 2.00 -12.91 9.00
N ILE A 155 2.22 -11.61 9.21
CA ILE A 155 1.53 -10.50 8.55
C ILE A 155 2.57 -9.57 7.92
N TYR A 156 2.39 -9.29 6.63
CA TYR A 156 3.25 -8.41 5.83
C TYR A 156 2.42 -7.27 5.25
N ILE A 157 2.52 -6.07 5.84
CA ILE A 157 1.76 -4.90 5.40
C ILE A 157 2.36 -4.37 4.10
N ASN A 158 1.69 -4.67 3.00
CA ASN A 158 2.16 -4.30 1.66
C ASN A 158 1.00 -4.32 0.67
N GLY A 159 1.19 -3.65 -0.48
CA GLY A 159 0.23 -3.68 -1.57
C GLY A 159 0.27 -4.97 -2.39
N VAL A 160 -0.61 -5.03 -3.37
CA VAL A 160 -0.75 -6.19 -4.28
C VAL A 160 0.54 -6.42 -5.09
N TRP A 161 1.34 -5.38 -5.31
CA TRP A 161 2.66 -5.49 -5.95
C TRP A 161 3.64 -6.38 -5.20
N GLY A 162 3.36 -6.72 -3.93
CA GLY A 162 4.12 -7.71 -3.16
C GLY A 162 3.99 -9.14 -3.69
N ALA A 163 2.93 -9.46 -4.45
CA ALA A 163 2.65 -10.82 -4.91
C ALA A 163 3.85 -11.55 -5.57
N PRO A 164 4.58 -10.94 -6.51
CA PRO A 164 5.73 -11.58 -7.14
C PRO A 164 6.95 -11.74 -6.23
N MET A 165 7.01 -10.99 -5.12
CA MET A 165 8.14 -11.02 -4.18
C MET A 165 7.99 -12.13 -3.14
N ILE A 166 6.77 -12.65 -2.96
CA ILE A 166 6.46 -13.68 -1.98
C ILE A 166 6.82 -15.05 -2.53
N SER A 167 7.60 -15.81 -1.75
CA SER A 167 7.99 -17.19 -2.08
C SER A 167 6.77 -18.05 -2.40
N LYS A 168 6.91 -18.93 -3.41
CA LYS A 168 5.87 -19.90 -3.76
C LYS A 168 5.65 -20.97 -2.68
N GLN A 169 6.58 -21.09 -1.73
CA GLN A 169 6.48 -22.02 -0.61
C GLN A 169 5.55 -21.49 0.52
N ILE A 170 5.25 -20.19 0.52
CA ILE A 170 4.36 -19.58 1.49
C ILE A 170 2.92 -19.60 0.93
N ASP A 171 1.98 -20.18 1.66
CA ASP A 171 0.55 -20.04 1.36
C ASP A 171 0.08 -18.64 1.79
N ALA A 172 0.43 -17.65 0.98
CA ALA A 172 0.11 -16.26 1.24
C ALA A 172 -1.25 -15.89 0.65
N LYS A 173 -2.06 -15.26 1.46
CA LYS A 173 -3.34 -14.65 1.09
C LYS A 173 -3.28 -13.15 1.33
N TYR A 174 -4.21 -12.40 0.72
CA TYR A 174 -4.33 -10.97 0.90
C TYR A 174 -5.63 -10.62 1.61
N ALA A 175 -5.56 -9.70 2.56
CA ALA A 175 -6.72 -9.14 3.25
C ALA A 175 -6.60 -7.61 3.27
N LEU A 176 -7.73 -6.91 3.31
CA LEU A 176 -7.74 -5.47 3.53
C LEU A 176 -7.46 -5.14 5.00
N LEU A 177 -6.81 -4.01 5.24
CA LEU A 177 -6.68 -3.46 6.57
C LEU A 177 -8.08 -3.13 7.13
N PRO A 178 -8.33 -3.36 8.40
CA PRO A 178 -9.61 -3.02 9.00
C PRO A 178 -9.80 -1.51 9.11
N THR A 179 -11.05 -1.10 9.28
CA THR A 179 -11.46 0.26 9.59
C THR A 179 -12.33 0.29 10.84
N ASP A 180 -12.46 1.44 11.51
CA ASP A 180 -13.33 1.55 12.69
C ASP A 180 -14.81 1.49 12.34
N GLY A 181 -15.21 1.90 11.14
CA GLY A 181 -16.57 1.81 10.63
C GLY A 181 -17.02 0.40 10.23
N GLY A 182 -16.12 -0.59 10.26
CA GLY A 182 -16.41 -1.97 9.86
C GLY A 182 -16.57 -2.18 8.34
N GLU A 183 -16.51 -1.13 7.54
CA GLU A 183 -16.49 -1.20 6.08
C GLU A 183 -15.05 -1.35 5.60
N SER A 184 -14.81 -2.29 4.68
CA SER A 184 -13.49 -2.48 4.11
C SER A 184 -13.20 -1.38 3.11
N MET A 185 -12.02 -0.78 3.21
CA MET A 185 -11.53 0.21 2.26
C MET A 185 -10.32 -0.30 1.50
N SER A 186 -10.20 0.11 0.26
CA SER A 186 -9.05 -0.21 -0.57
C SER A 186 -8.47 1.05 -1.20
N CYS A 187 -7.23 0.95 -1.67
CA CYS A 187 -6.53 2.06 -2.31
C CYS A 187 -6.14 1.69 -3.74
N ILE A 188 -6.50 2.54 -4.69
CA ILE A 188 -6.12 2.42 -6.09
C ILE A 188 -5.41 3.69 -6.50
N SER A 189 -4.16 3.58 -6.95
CA SER A 189 -3.40 4.70 -7.46
C SER A 189 -2.63 4.35 -8.73
N SER A 190 -2.02 5.35 -9.30
CA SER A 190 -1.09 5.18 -10.42
C SER A 190 0.29 4.78 -9.92
N GLY A 191 1.01 3.96 -10.69
CA GLY A 191 2.41 3.66 -10.44
C GLY A 191 3.34 4.85 -10.71
N LEU A 192 4.64 4.61 -10.64
CA LEU A 192 5.65 5.60 -11.01
C LEU A 192 5.46 6.01 -12.47
N GLY A 193 5.38 7.33 -12.70
CA GLY A 193 5.08 7.88 -14.01
C GLY A 193 6.32 8.21 -14.83
N TYR A 194 6.17 8.15 -16.14
CA TYR A 194 7.13 8.68 -17.09
C TYR A 194 6.82 10.16 -17.33
N VAL A 195 7.82 11.01 -17.22
CA VAL A 195 7.74 12.44 -17.52
C VAL A 195 8.51 12.73 -18.80
N LEU A 196 7.90 13.47 -19.70
CA LEU A 196 8.56 13.94 -20.93
C LEU A 196 9.41 15.17 -20.60
N GLY A 197 10.73 15.02 -20.70
CA GLY A 197 11.65 16.14 -20.55
C GLY A 197 11.55 17.12 -21.73
N ASN A 198 11.51 18.42 -21.42
CA ASN A 198 11.63 19.45 -22.46
C ASN A 198 13.09 19.50 -22.92
N SER A 199 13.36 18.92 -24.08
CA SER A 199 14.69 18.87 -24.68
C SER A 199 15.01 20.05 -25.60
N GLY A 200 14.01 20.88 -25.94
CA GLY A 200 14.10 21.89 -26.97
C GLY A 200 14.33 21.30 -28.38
N ASN A 201 14.10 19.99 -28.56
CA ASN A 201 14.27 19.28 -29.81
C ASN A 201 13.04 18.42 -30.12
N GLU A 202 12.24 18.87 -31.08
CA GLU A 202 10.96 18.24 -31.43
C GLU A 202 11.10 16.76 -31.86
N GLU A 203 12.17 16.39 -32.53
CA GLU A 203 12.39 15.00 -32.96
C GLU A 203 12.69 14.07 -31.76
N LYS A 204 13.43 14.55 -30.75
CA LYS A 204 13.67 13.80 -29.53
C LYS A 204 12.37 13.63 -28.73
N GLU A 205 11.56 14.68 -28.67
CA GLU A 205 10.27 14.65 -27.96
C GLU A 205 9.27 13.71 -28.63
N LYS A 206 9.18 13.73 -29.96
CA LYS A 206 8.38 12.77 -30.74
C LYS A 206 8.85 11.33 -30.52
N ALA A 207 10.16 11.10 -30.45
CA ALA A 207 10.71 9.77 -30.15
C ALA A 207 10.34 9.30 -28.75
N ALA A 208 10.40 10.18 -27.74
CA ALA A 208 9.99 9.88 -26.37
C ALA A 208 8.48 9.57 -26.28
N VAL A 209 7.62 10.35 -26.93
CA VAL A 209 6.18 10.06 -27.01
C VAL A 209 5.93 8.70 -27.67
N LYS A 210 6.66 8.36 -28.74
CA LYS A 210 6.56 7.04 -29.37
C LYS A 210 6.95 5.91 -28.42
N PHE A 211 7.95 6.13 -27.57
CA PHE A 211 8.32 5.19 -26.53
C PHE A 211 7.20 5.03 -25.49
N LEU A 212 6.58 6.12 -25.01
CA LEU A 212 5.44 6.07 -24.08
C LEU A 212 4.27 5.28 -24.67
N LYS A 213 3.89 5.54 -25.91
CA LYS A 213 2.86 4.76 -26.62
C LYS A 213 3.20 3.26 -26.68
N TYR A 214 4.45 2.94 -26.94
CA TYR A 214 4.92 1.56 -26.94
C TYR A 214 4.77 0.92 -25.56
N MET A 215 5.18 1.60 -24.49
CA MET A 215 5.08 1.11 -23.11
C MET A 215 3.62 0.91 -22.67
N LEU A 216 2.71 1.78 -23.08
CA LEU A 216 1.28 1.68 -22.77
C LEU A 216 0.49 0.75 -23.69
N SER A 217 1.11 0.24 -24.75
CA SER A 217 0.43 -0.66 -25.68
C SER A 217 0.02 -1.96 -24.99
N LYS A 218 -1.15 -2.51 -25.34
CA LYS A 218 -1.66 -3.78 -24.83
C LYS A 218 -0.62 -4.89 -24.92
N LYS A 219 0.12 -4.97 -26.05
CA LYS A 219 1.16 -5.98 -26.27
C LYS A 219 2.29 -5.92 -25.23
N VAL A 220 2.77 -4.71 -24.91
CA VAL A 220 3.88 -4.54 -23.95
C VAL A 220 3.41 -4.75 -22.54
N GLN A 221 2.29 -4.15 -22.18
CA GLN A 221 1.73 -4.28 -20.83
C GLN A 221 1.28 -5.71 -20.49
N THR A 222 0.76 -6.46 -21.47
CA THR A 222 0.53 -7.90 -21.29
C THR A 222 1.82 -8.63 -20.96
N LYS A 223 2.93 -8.33 -21.67
CA LYS A 223 4.23 -8.94 -21.37
C LYS A 223 4.79 -8.54 -19.99
N ILE A 224 4.59 -7.29 -19.58
CA ILE A 224 4.98 -6.82 -18.25
C ILE A 224 4.22 -7.63 -17.20
N LEU A 225 2.89 -7.72 -17.29
CA LEU A 225 2.08 -8.53 -16.38
C LEU A 225 2.55 -10.00 -16.34
N GLU A 226 2.80 -10.60 -17.48
CA GLU A 226 3.26 -12.01 -17.57
C GLU A 226 4.61 -12.24 -16.90
N LYS A 227 5.53 -11.29 -17.01
CA LYS A 227 6.92 -11.44 -16.56
C LYS A 227 7.18 -10.92 -15.16
N THR A 228 6.50 -9.85 -14.77
CA THR A 228 6.77 -9.12 -13.51
C THR A 228 5.60 -9.13 -12.53
N GLU A 229 4.42 -9.62 -12.96
CA GLU A 229 3.16 -9.57 -12.18
C GLU A 229 2.73 -8.14 -11.80
N GLN A 230 3.22 -7.14 -12.51
CA GLN A 230 2.80 -5.76 -12.36
C GLN A 230 1.38 -5.58 -12.94
N ILE A 231 0.49 -4.94 -12.20
CA ILE A 231 -0.88 -4.66 -12.67
C ILE A 231 -0.85 -3.62 -13.79
N PRO A 232 -1.36 -3.94 -14.98
CA PRO A 232 -1.30 -3.02 -16.13
C PRO A 232 -2.07 -1.72 -15.88
N ALA A 233 -1.52 -0.60 -16.36
CA ALA A 233 -2.26 0.65 -16.44
C ALA A 233 -3.24 0.68 -17.62
N ASN A 234 -2.99 -0.09 -18.68
CA ASN A 234 -3.87 -0.16 -19.85
C ASN A 234 -5.21 -0.81 -19.48
N PRO A 235 -6.35 -0.09 -19.65
CA PRO A 235 -7.69 -0.56 -19.22
C PRO A 235 -8.20 -1.77 -20.03
N ASP A 236 -7.66 -2.02 -21.23
CA ASP A 236 -8.08 -3.14 -22.09
C ASP A 236 -7.52 -4.51 -21.67
N ILE A 237 -6.70 -4.55 -20.61
CA ILE A 237 -6.11 -5.80 -20.12
C ILE A 237 -6.88 -6.30 -18.92
N SER A 238 -7.65 -7.37 -19.15
CA SER A 238 -8.38 -8.06 -18.09
C SER A 238 -7.46 -9.01 -17.32
N LEU A 239 -7.57 -9.02 -16.00
CA LEU A 239 -6.88 -9.99 -15.13
C LEU A 239 -7.54 -11.36 -15.12
N GLU A 240 -8.77 -11.52 -15.58
CA GLU A 240 -9.54 -12.78 -15.54
C GLU A 240 -8.81 -13.95 -16.23
N SER A 241 -8.10 -13.66 -17.33
CA SER A 241 -7.31 -14.68 -18.04
C SER A 241 -6.12 -15.22 -17.24
N TYR A 242 -5.79 -14.58 -16.11
CA TYR A 242 -4.67 -14.95 -15.23
C TYR A 242 -5.11 -15.60 -13.91
N LYS A 243 -6.41 -15.83 -13.72
CA LYS A 243 -7.01 -16.40 -12.53
C LYS A 243 -6.32 -17.69 -12.06
N GLU A 244 -6.05 -18.59 -12.96
CA GLU A 244 -5.41 -19.86 -12.65
C GLU A 244 -3.88 -19.76 -12.60
N SER A 245 -3.26 -19.09 -13.59
CA SER A 245 -1.81 -19.03 -13.72
C SER A 245 -1.11 -18.10 -12.74
N LYS A 246 -1.83 -17.10 -12.24
CA LYS A 246 -1.38 -16.09 -11.26
C LYS A 246 -2.42 -15.89 -10.17
N SER A 247 -2.89 -16.99 -9.59
CA SER A 247 -4.03 -17.00 -8.67
C SER A 247 -3.86 -16.06 -7.47
N ARG A 248 -2.67 -15.98 -6.89
CA ARG A 248 -2.35 -15.06 -5.78
C ARG A 248 -2.54 -13.61 -6.18
N LEU A 249 -1.94 -13.18 -7.28
CA LEU A 249 -2.08 -11.83 -7.82
C LEU A 249 -3.55 -11.53 -8.15
N TYR A 250 -4.20 -12.46 -8.85
CA TYR A 250 -5.59 -12.31 -9.26
C TYR A 250 -6.52 -12.10 -8.05
N GLN A 251 -6.42 -12.96 -7.04
CA GLN A 251 -7.26 -12.87 -5.84
C GLN A 251 -7.06 -11.55 -5.08
N ALA A 252 -5.80 -11.14 -4.89
CA ALA A 252 -5.49 -9.88 -4.21
C ALA A 252 -5.98 -8.67 -5.01
N ALA A 253 -5.74 -8.65 -6.31
CA ALA A 253 -6.18 -7.56 -7.18
C ALA A 253 -7.72 -7.47 -7.27
N THR A 254 -8.40 -8.60 -7.37
CA THR A 254 -9.88 -8.66 -7.40
C THR A 254 -10.46 -8.11 -6.09
N LEU A 255 -9.92 -8.51 -4.94
CA LEU A 255 -10.36 -8.01 -3.65
C LEU A 255 -10.28 -6.47 -3.57
N VAL A 256 -9.16 -5.88 -4.02
CA VAL A 256 -8.97 -4.42 -4.01
C VAL A 256 -9.90 -3.73 -5.01
N LEU A 257 -10.06 -4.29 -6.21
CA LEU A 257 -10.85 -3.68 -7.29
C LEU A 257 -12.37 -3.74 -7.01
N GLU A 258 -12.85 -4.81 -6.38
CA GLU A 258 -14.25 -5.04 -6.07
C GLU A 258 -14.72 -4.37 -4.76
N THR A 259 -13.80 -3.83 -3.96
CA THR A 259 -14.15 -3.06 -2.77
C THR A 259 -14.77 -1.73 -3.20
N ASP A 260 -15.96 -1.40 -2.70
CA ASP A 260 -16.70 -0.20 -3.09
C ASP A 260 -16.03 1.06 -2.53
N GLU A 261 -15.68 1.04 -1.24
CA GLU A 261 -15.08 2.18 -0.56
C GLU A 261 -13.57 2.30 -0.90
N LYS A 262 -13.15 3.52 -1.20
CA LYS A 262 -11.76 3.84 -1.55
C LYS A 262 -11.18 4.87 -0.60
N ILE A 263 -9.93 4.66 -0.26
CA ILE A 263 -9.11 5.62 0.48
C ILE A 263 -8.04 6.17 -0.47
N GLU A 264 -7.74 7.45 -0.29
CA GLU A 264 -6.62 8.08 -0.98
C GLU A 264 -5.28 7.49 -0.51
N VAL A 265 -4.28 7.53 -1.39
CA VAL A 265 -2.93 7.15 -1.01
C VAL A 265 -2.29 8.20 -0.09
N PRO A 266 -1.39 7.79 0.82
CA PRO A 266 -0.66 8.75 1.67
C PRO A 266 -0.02 9.90 0.89
N ASN A 267 0.43 9.65 -0.33
CA ASN A 267 1.03 10.66 -1.18
C ASN A 267 0.11 11.82 -1.56
N ASN A 268 -1.21 11.59 -1.56
CA ASN A 268 -2.21 12.62 -1.88
C ASN A 268 -2.72 13.34 -0.63
N ILE A 269 -2.59 12.71 0.53
CA ILE A 269 -3.12 13.20 1.81
C ILE A 269 -2.06 14.00 2.56
N TRP A 270 -0.86 13.45 2.66
CA TRP A 270 0.26 14.03 3.40
C TRP A 270 1.11 14.92 2.51
N SER A 271 1.54 16.08 2.99
CA SER A 271 2.62 16.82 2.31
C SER A 271 3.89 15.97 2.25
N ALA A 272 4.80 16.29 1.33
CA ALA A 272 6.08 15.59 1.24
C ALA A 272 6.88 15.71 2.54
N GLU A 273 6.85 16.88 3.17
CA GLU A 273 7.54 17.19 4.42
C GLU A 273 6.93 16.45 5.61
N GLN A 274 5.58 16.39 5.70
CA GLN A 274 4.88 15.64 6.75
C GLN A 274 5.19 14.14 6.66
N LYS A 275 5.12 13.59 5.44
CA LYS A 275 5.42 12.18 5.19
C LYS A 275 6.87 11.84 5.54
N ASP A 276 7.82 12.66 5.11
CA ASP A 276 9.24 12.49 5.44
C ASP A 276 9.49 12.58 6.95
N TYR A 277 8.84 13.49 7.65
CA TYR A 277 8.91 13.59 9.10
C TYR A 277 8.30 12.36 9.78
N PHE A 278 7.10 11.91 9.37
CA PHE A 278 6.49 10.70 9.91
C PHE A 278 7.42 9.49 9.77
N ILE A 279 7.92 9.23 8.57
CA ILE A 279 8.79 8.09 8.27
C ILE A 279 10.06 8.12 9.14
N LYS A 280 10.63 9.30 9.37
CA LYS A 280 11.86 9.45 10.17
C LYS A 280 11.65 9.31 11.68
N THR A 281 10.44 9.61 12.18
CA THR A 281 10.22 9.76 13.63
C THR A 281 9.23 8.78 14.24
N ILE A 282 8.49 8.03 13.42
CA ILE A 282 7.45 7.14 13.93
C ILE A 282 8.00 6.11 14.95
N PHE A 283 9.17 5.55 14.71
CA PHE A 283 9.76 4.60 15.65
C PHE A 283 10.17 5.24 16.98
N ASP A 284 10.57 6.52 16.98
CA ASP A 284 10.84 7.25 18.21
C ASP A 284 9.57 7.42 19.04
N VAL A 285 8.44 7.64 18.38
CA VAL A 285 7.12 7.69 19.04
C VAL A 285 6.72 6.33 19.57
N LEU A 286 6.85 5.28 18.76
CA LEU A 286 6.43 3.92 19.15
C LEU A 286 7.25 3.39 20.33
N THR A 287 8.53 3.71 20.41
CA THR A 287 9.44 3.37 21.53
C THR A 287 9.30 4.29 22.74
N GLY A 288 8.64 5.45 22.58
CA GLY A 288 8.48 6.46 23.63
C GLY A 288 9.66 7.40 23.79
N THR A 289 10.62 7.40 22.85
CA THR A 289 11.74 8.35 22.79
C THR A 289 11.24 9.76 22.45
N LEU A 290 10.21 9.86 21.62
CA LEU A 290 9.48 11.08 21.28
C LEU A 290 8.05 10.95 21.85
N SER A 291 7.56 12.00 22.51
CA SER A 291 6.17 12.02 22.96
C SER A 291 5.19 12.18 21.78
N ILE A 292 3.94 11.76 21.96
CA ILE A 292 2.89 11.95 20.95
C ILE A 292 2.71 13.44 20.64
N GLN A 293 2.69 14.28 21.67
CA GLN A 293 2.53 15.73 21.51
C GLN A 293 3.67 16.35 20.67
N GLU A 294 4.93 16.01 20.96
CA GLU A 294 6.07 16.51 20.17
C GLU A 294 6.02 16.03 18.71
N PHE A 295 5.52 14.81 18.48
CA PHE A 295 5.33 14.28 17.15
C PHE A 295 4.24 15.03 16.36
N GLU A 296 3.09 15.28 17.01
CA GLU A 296 1.98 16.04 16.44
C GLU A 296 2.39 17.48 16.10
N GLU A 297 3.03 18.19 17.05
CA GLU A 297 3.60 19.53 16.83
C GLU A 297 4.62 19.53 15.68
N GLY A 298 5.41 18.46 15.55
CA GLY A 298 6.35 18.28 14.45
C GLY A 298 5.68 18.11 13.10
N LEU A 299 4.56 17.39 13.02
CA LEU A 299 3.77 17.21 11.80
C LEU A 299 3.05 18.50 11.36
N GLU A 300 2.47 19.25 12.31
CA GLU A 300 1.78 20.52 12.03
C GLU A 300 2.72 21.61 11.48
N ASN A 301 3.99 21.55 11.86
CA ASN A 301 5.01 22.51 11.41
C ASN A 301 5.62 22.14 10.03
N LYS A 302 5.13 21.12 9.37
CA LYS A 302 5.58 20.66 8.04
C LYS A 302 4.50 20.90 7.00
#